data_7a78918fc83e0a32cfa7a5dd0a22621c
#
_entry.id   7a78918fc83e0a32cfa7a5dd0a22621c
#
_cell.length_a   1.000
_cell.length_b   1.000
_cell.length_c   1.000
_cell.angle_alpha   90.00
_cell.angle_beta   90.00
_cell.angle_gamma   90.00
#
_symmetry.space_group_name_H-M   'P 1'
#
loop_
_entity.id
_entity.type
_entity.pdbx_description
1 polymer ?
#
loop_
_entity_poly.entity_id
_entity_poly.type
_entity_poly.pdbx_seq_one_letter_code
_entity_poly.pdbx_strand_id
1 'polypeptide(L)'
;MASTPLHDKLKAPFRDDARTDSNGILRCLDRTAVTGDNQRYMSMYDWMARWYDFGERWIGKLKYGDGIPNMRRQLMQELPWRNGCSALYVSIGTGADLRYLPASIDPATLDLVGLDISLGMLRRCRRVWRRKLDLSLVHASAEDLPFADHSFDIVFHVGGINFFNDKKRALQEMARVARSGTKIMIADETADFVDEQYKKSLFTRSYFDDTQFDLKEIMAAIPAGMQDVNTRLIWNNRFYCLTFRTPDVC
;
A
#
# COMPACT_ATOMS: atom_id res chain seq x y z
N MET A 1 21.36 -12.49 -5.72
CA MET A 1 20.98 -13.35 -4.57
C MET A 1 19.64 -13.95 -4.94
N ALA A 2 19.38 -15.23 -4.68
CA ALA A 2 18.05 -15.81 -4.88
C ALA A 2 17.06 -15.12 -3.93
N SER A 3 15.85 -14.77 -4.41
CA SER A 3 14.81 -14.20 -3.55
C SER A 3 14.42 -15.21 -2.49
N THR A 4 14.27 -14.76 -1.24
CA THR A 4 13.74 -15.60 -0.18
C THR A 4 12.28 -15.94 -0.52
N PRO A 5 11.88 -17.22 -0.57
CA PRO A 5 10.51 -17.58 -0.85
C PRO A 5 9.54 -16.85 0.10
N LEU A 6 8.36 -16.46 -0.39
CA LEU A 6 7.35 -15.76 0.42
C LEU A 6 7.08 -16.45 1.76
N HIS A 7 7.02 -17.78 1.74
CA HIS A 7 6.75 -18.60 2.92
C HIS A 7 7.80 -18.41 4.03
N ASP A 8 9.07 -18.23 3.66
CA ASP A 8 10.17 -18.03 4.62
C ASP A 8 10.14 -16.65 5.28
N LYS A 9 9.42 -15.70 4.67
CA LYS A 9 9.19 -14.36 5.24
C LYS A 9 8.04 -14.32 6.23
N LEU A 10 7.21 -15.37 6.33
CA LEU A 10 6.07 -15.38 7.24
C LEU A 10 6.52 -15.59 8.69
N LYS A 11 5.92 -14.86 9.62
CA LYS A 11 6.05 -15.11 11.07
C LYS A 11 5.31 -16.41 11.45
N ALA A 12 5.76 -17.10 12.50
CA ALA A 12 5.37 -18.46 12.86
C ALA A 12 3.85 -18.76 12.80
N PRO A 13 2.93 -17.96 13.39
CA PRO A 13 1.50 -18.29 13.33
C PRO A 13 0.93 -18.38 11.92
N PHE A 14 1.43 -17.54 11.01
CA PHE A 14 0.96 -17.50 9.62
C PHE A 14 1.69 -18.49 8.71
N ARG A 15 2.88 -18.93 9.10
CA ARG A 15 3.65 -19.91 8.32
C ARG A 15 2.96 -21.26 8.27
N ASP A 16 2.37 -21.67 9.40
CA ASP A 16 1.77 -22.99 9.54
C ASP A 16 0.33 -23.04 9.03
N ASP A 17 -0.42 -21.93 9.14
CA ASP A 17 -1.86 -21.88 8.85
C ASP A 17 -2.20 -21.22 7.51
N ALA A 18 -1.27 -20.51 6.88
CA ALA A 18 -1.54 -19.77 5.65
C ALA A 18 -1.80 -20.70 4.47
N ARG A 19 -2.93 -20.48 3.80
CA ARG A 19 -3.34 -21.25 2.62
C ARG A 19 -3.40 -20.35 1.39
N THR A 20 -2.87 -20.83 0.29
CA THR A 20 -2.99 -20.17 -1.01
C THR A 20 -4.30 -20.58 -1.66
N ASP A 21 -5.11 -19.58 -2.07
CA ASP A 21 -6.35 -19.84 -2.80
C ASP A 21 -6.10 -20.21 -4.28
N SER A 22 -7.18 -20.58 -5.00
CA SER A 22 -7.12 -20.97 -6.42
C SER A 22 -6.59 -19.86 -7.36
N ASN A 23 -6.49 -18.62 -6.90
CA ASN A 23 -5.91 -17.51 -7.64
C ASN A 23 -4.44 -17.28 -7.28
N GLY A 24 -3.83 -18.10 -6.44
CA GLY A 24 -2.46 -17.93 -5.96
C GLY A 24 -2.32 -16.77 -4.95
N ILE A 25 -3.37 -16.42 -4.21
CA ILE A 25 -3.37 -15.39 -3.16
C ILE A 25 -3.24 -16.08 -1.81
N LEU A 26 -2.19 -15.73 -1.06
CA LEU A 26 -1.98 -16.24 0.29
C LEU A 26 -3.01 -15.64 1.27
N ARG A 27 -3.68 -16.47 2.05
CA ARG A 27 -4.79 -16.07 2.93
C ARG A 27 -4.32 -16.07 4.38
N CYS A 28 -4.02 -14.87 4.91
CA CYS A 28 -3.58 -14.66 6.30
C CYS A 28 -4.59 -13.84 7.12
N LEU A 29 -5.66 -13.30 6.49
CA LEU A 29 -6.65 -12.49 7.19
C LEU A 29 -7.68 -13.36 7.90
N ASP A 30 -7.77 -13.20 9.23
CA ASP A 30 -8.95 -13.63 9.97
C ASP A 30 -10.07 -12.62 9.79
N ARG A 31 -11.07 -12.99 8.99
CA ARG A 31 -12.20 -12.11 8.68
C ARG A 31 -13.09 -11.81 9.89
N THR A 32 -13.03 -12.64 10.93
CA THR A 32 -13.80 -12.43 12.16
C THR A 32 -13.20 -11.34 13.04
N ALA A 33 -11.89 -11.09 12.89
CA ALA A 33 -11.17 -10.03 13.58
C ALA A 33 -11.28 -8.65 12.88
N VAL A 34 -11.81 -8.60 11.64
CA VAL A 34 -11.97 -7.34 10.90
C VAL A 34 -13.23 -6.63 11.37
N THR A 35 -13.07 -5.45 11.98
CA THR A 35 -14.16 -4.63 12.54
C THR A 35 -14.02 -3.16 12.11
N GLY A 36 -14.99 -2.32 12.46
CA GLY A 36 -14.92 -0.87 12.28
C GLY A 36 -14.76 -0.43 10.82
N ASP A 37 -13.94 0.57 10.62
CA ASP A 37 -13.68 1.16 9.30
C ASP A 37 -13.08 0.14 8.33
N ASN A 38 -12.18 -0.72 8.78
CA ASN A 38 -11.60 -1.79 7.97
C ASN A 38 -12.68 -2.69 7.35
N GLN A 39 -13.73 -3.05 8.11
CA GLN A 39 -14.83 -3.87 7.60
C GLN A 39 -15.68 -3.09 6.57
N ARG A 40 -16.00 -1.83 6.87
CA ARG A 40 -16.81 -0.95 6.02
C ARG A 40 -16.12 -0.73 4.67
N TYR A 41 -14.85 -0.34 4.69
CA TYR A 41 -14.11 -0.04 3.48
C TYR A 41 -13.68 -1.29 2.70
N MET A 42 -13.38 -2.39 3.36
CA MET A 42 -13.13 -3.68 2.69
C MET A 42 -14.31 -4.06 1.79
N SER A 43 -15.53 -3.97 2.30
CA SER A 43 -16.75 -4.30 1.54
C SER A 43 -16.96 -3.35 0.37
N MET A 44 -16.70 -2.05 0.55
CA MET A 44 -16.78 -1.04 -0.51
C MET A 44 -15.75 -1.32 -1.63
N TYR A 45 -14.49 -1.57 -1.26
CA TYR A 45 -13.43 -1.85 -2.24
C TYR A 45 -13.64 -3.18 -2.96
N ASP A 46 -14.17 -4.21 -2.31
CA ASP A 46 -14.54 -5.48 -2.96
C ASP A 46 -15.58 -5.26 -4.07
N TRP A 47 -16.56 -4.37 -3.82
CA TRP A 47 -17.57 -4.02 -4.82
C TRP A 47 -16.99 -3.13 -5.94
N MET A 48 -16.20 -2.11 -5.57
CA MET A 48 -15.58 -1.15 -6.52
C MET A 48 -14.51 -1.79 -7.40
N ALA A 49 -13.85 -2.86 -6.96
CA ALA A 49 -12.73 -3.50 -7.67
C ALA A 49 -13.03 -3.83 -9.14
N ARG A 50 -14.30 -4.06 -9.49
CA ARG A 50 -14.73 -4.37 -10.87
C ARG A 50 -14.60 -3.19 -11.82
N TRP A 51 -14.79 -1.96 -11.31
CA TRP A 51 -14.85 -0.72 -12.09
C TRP A 51 -13.68 0.23 -11.81
N TYR A 52 -12.88 -0.06 -10.78
CA TYR A 52 -11.84 0.83 -10.26
C TYR A 52 -10.86 1.28 -11.35
N ASP A 53 -10.26 0.36 -12.08
CA ASP A 53 -9.30 0.68 -13.14
C ASP A 53 -9.93 1.47 -14.31
N PHE A 54 -11.20 1.24 -14.61
CA PHE A 54 -11.89 1.97 -15.66
C PHE A 54 -12.12 3.42 -15.24
N GLY A 55 -12.62 3.63 -14.02
CA GLY A 55 -12.84 4.96 -13.46
C GLY A 55 -11.54 5.76 -13.37
N GLU A 56 -10.49 5.16 -12.79
CA GLU A 56 -9.19 5.81 -12.65
C GLU A 56 -8.57 6.16 -14.01
N ARG A 57 -8.58 5.23 -14.96
CA ARG A 57 -7.92 5.42 -16.25
C ARG A 57 -8.62 6.41 -17.17
N TRP A 58 -9.95 6.38 -17.24
CA TRP A 58 -10.71 7.21 -18.17
C TRP A 58 -11.17 8.52 -17.55
N ILE A 59 -11.79 8.47 -16.36
CA ILE A 59 -12.27 9.67 -15.67
C ILE A 59 -11.09 10.48 -15.16
N GLY A 60 -10.08 9.81 -14.57
CA GLY A 60 -8.85 10.45 -14.11
C GLY A 60 -8.09 11.14 -15.23
N LYS A 61 -7.93 10.48 -16.39
CA LYS A 61 -7.27 11.08 -17.55
C LYS A 61 -8.04 12.27 -18.13
N LEU A 62 -9.37 12.17 -18.19
CA LEU A 62 -10.21 13.25 -18.69
C LEU A 62 -10.18 14.47 -17.76
N LYS A 63 -10.15 14.26 -16.45
CA LYS A 63 -10.22 15.32 -15.43
C LYS A 63 -8.86 15.93 -15.09
N TYR A 64 -7.77 15.11 -15.09
CA TYR A 64 -6.46 15.50 -14.60
C TYR A 64 -5.33 15.33 -15.63
N GLY A 65 -5.63 14.86 -16.84
CA GLY A 65 -4.61 14.64 -17.87
C GLY A 65 -3.51 13.69 -17.37
N ASP A 66 -2.26 14.13 -17.46
CA ASP A 66 -1.09 13.36 -17.01
C ASP A 66 -0.74 13.57 -15.52
N GLY A 67 -1.58 14.27 -14.75
CA GLY A 67 -1.32 14.56 -13.33
C GLY A 67 -1.15 13.32 -12.48
N ILE A 68 -2.08 12.34 -12.60
CA ILE A 68 -2.00 11.06 -11.87
C ILE A 68 -0.77 10.23 -12.30
N PRO A 69 -0.51 9.99 -13.60
CA PRO A 69 0.71 9.32 -14.06
C PRO A 69 2.00 9.97 -13.54
N ASN A 70 2.08 11.29 -13.58
CA ASN A 70 3.26 12.02 -13.11
C ASN A 70 3.45 11.91 -11.59
N MET A 71 2.38 12.03 -10.82
CA MET A 71 2.40 11.86 -9.37
C MET A 71 2.88 10.44 -9.01
N ARG A 72 2.32 9.39 -9.62
CA ARG A 72 2.72 8.00 -9.37
C ARG A 72 4.18 7.76 -9.75
N ARG A 73 4.65 8.30 -10.88
CA ARG A 73 6.06 8.20 -11.27
C ARG A 73 6.98 8.87 -10.25
N GLN A 74 6.59 10.03 -9.74
CA GLN A 74 7.35 10.74 -8.72
C GLN A 74 7.43 9.94 -7.42
N LEU A 75 6.32 9.32 -6.99
CA LEU A 75 6.31 8.46 -5.80
C LEU A 75 7.22 7.23 -5.98
N MET A 76 7.14 6.57 -7.12
CA MET A 76 7.98 5.40 -7.37
C MET A 76 9.48 5.74 -7.46
N GLN A 77 9.83 6.95 -7.92
CA GLN A 77 11.21 7.45 -7.92
C GLN A 77 11.73 7.83 -6.53
N GLU A 78 10.84 8.06 -5.55
CA GLU A 78 11.21 8.34 -4.16
C GLU A 78 11.83 7.13 -3.45
N LEU A 79 11.47 5.93 -3.89
CA LEU A 79 11.90 4.68 -3.30
C LEU A 79 13.28 4.24 -3.84
N PRO A 80 14.16 3.67 -2.98
CA PRO A 80 15.53 3.28 -3.35
C PRO A 80 15.55 1.93 -4.09
N TRP A 81 14.86 1.85 -5.22
CA TRP A 81 14.82 0.65 -6.04
C TRP A 81 16.21 0.22 -6.48
N ARG A 82 16.48 -1.07 -6.39
CA ARG A 82 17.66 -1.73 -6.96
C ARG A 82 17.30 -3.16 -7.39
N ASN A 83 18.00 -3.67 -8.39
CA ASN A 83 17.84 -5.05 -8.81
C ASN A 83 18.11 -6.01 -7.66
N GLY A 84 17.29 -7.02 -7.51
CA GLY A 84 17.36 -8.01 -6.43
C GLY A 84 16.80 -7.55 -5.08
N CYS A 85 16.22 -6.35 -4.95
CA CYS A 85 15.62 -5.92 -3.70
C CYS A 85 14.27 -6.60 -3.44
N SER A 86 13.95 -6.74 -2.14
CA SER A 86 12.67 -7.21 -1.64
C SER A 86 11.79 -6.02 -1.28
N ALA A 87 10.58 -5.93 -1.82
CA ALA A 87 9.69 -4.80 -1.61
C ALA A 87 8.29 -5.24 -1.17
N LEU A 88 7.76 -4.60 -0.14
CA LEU A 88 6.39 -4.75 0.34
C LEU A 88 5.56 -3.52 -0.04
N TYR A 89 4.50 -3.75 -0.81
CA TYR A 89 3.47 -2.75 -1.09
C TYR A 89 2.23 -3.04 -0.23
N VAL A 90 2.04 -2.22 0.81
CA VAL A 90 0.91 -2.30 1.74
C VAL A 90 -0.30 -1.59 1.13
N SER A 91 -1.47 -2.23 1.17
CA SER A 91 -2.70 -1.80 0.48
C SER A 91 -2.50 -1.61 -1.01
N ILE A 92 -1.98 -2.65 -1.66
CA ILE A 92 -1.60 -2.62 -3.08
C ILE A 92 -2.76 -2.30 -4.02
N GLY A 93 -4.01 -2.54 -3.62
CA GLY A 93 -5.17 -2.37 -4.49
C GLY A 93 -5.05 -3.19 -5.77
N THR A 94 -5.10 -2.52 -6.91
CA THR A 94 -4.88 -3.15 -8.23
C THR A 94 -3.42 -3.14 -8.68
N GLY A 95 -2.51 -2.58 -7.88
CA GLY A 95 -1.09 -2.47 -8.18
C GLY A 95 -0.77 -1.41 -9.23
N ALA A 96 -1.59 -0.35 -9.33
CA ALA A 96 -1.48 0.64 -10.39
C ALA A 96 -0.11 1.34 -10.44
N ASP A 97 0.53 1.56 -9.28
CA ASP A 97 1.83 2.23 -9.16
C ASP A 97 2.98 1.41 -9.75
N LEU A 98 2.88 0.09 -9.77
CA LEU A 98 3.90 -0.80 -10.34
C LEU A 98 4.15 -0.56 -11.84
N ARG A 99 3.25 0.15 -12.55
CA ARG A 99 3.49 0.60 -13.93
C ARG A 99 4.58 1.65 -14.06
N TYR A 100 4.97 2.27 -12.95
CA TYR A 100 5.89 3.40 -12.88
C TYR A 100 7.21 3.04 -12.17
N LEU A 101 7.52 1.75 -12.05
CA LEU A 101 8.86 1.29 -11.66
C LEU A 101 9.90 2.01 -12.51
N PRO A 102 11.03 2.47 -11.93
CA PRO A 102 12.08 3.13 -12.69
C PRO A 102 12.58 2.24 -13.84
N ALA A 103 12.81 2.83 -15.01
CA ALA A 103 13.24 2.09 -16.21
C ALA A 103 14.60 1.39 -16.06
N SER A 104 15.42 1.80 -15.07
CA SER A 104 16.70 1.17 -14.75
C SER A 104 16.56 -0.17 -13.99
N ILE A 105 15.35 -0.49 -13.55
CA ILE A 105 15.08 -1.69 -12.76
C ILE A 105 14.52 -2.78 -13.64
N ASP A 106 15.14 -3.95 -13.59
CA ASP A 106 14.58 -5.17 -14.19
C ASP A 106 13.56 -5.77 -13.20
N PRO A 107 12.26 -5.72 -13.52
CA PRO A 107 11.23 -6.23 -12.62
C PRO A 107 11.34 -7.74 -12.34
N ALA A 108 11.98 -8.50 -13.21
CA ALA A 108 12.17 -9.95 -13.04
C ALA A 108 13.17 -10.28 -11.90
N THR A 109 13.99 -9.30 -11.49
CA THR A 109 14.93 -9.47 -10.38
C THR A 109 14.34 -9.13 -9.02
N LEU A 110 13.16 -8.47 -9.00
CA LEU A 110 12.54 -8.00 -7.78
C LEU A 110 11.78 -9.13 -7.06
N ASP A 111 11.85 -9.12 -5.75
CA ASP A 111 11.00 -9.92 -4.89
C ASP A 111 9.84 -9.04 -4.38
N LEU A 112 8.78 -8.98 -5.19
CA LEU A 112 7.64 -8.11 -4.95
C LEU A 112 6.54 -8.82 -4.17
N VAL A 113 6.14 -8.24 -3.06
CA VAL A 113 5.00 -8.68 -2.25
C VAL A 113 3.97 -7.55 -2.17
N GLY A 114 2.74 -7.84 -2.54
CA GLY A 114 1.60 -6.93 -2.38
C GLY A 114 0.61 -7.46 -1.37
N LEU A 115 0.21 -6.61 -0.43
CA LEU A 115 -0.75 -6.95 0.61
C LEU A 115 -1.97 -6.04 0.52
N ASP A 116 -3.16 -6.62 0.71
CA ASP A 116 -4.41 -5.85 0.79
C ASP A 116 -5.43 -6.57 1.67
N ILE A 117 -6.30 -5.80 2.31
CA ILE A 117 -7.44 -6.30 3.08
C ILE A 117 -8.63 -6.69 2.18
N SER A 118 -8.71 -6.12 0.97
CA SER A 118 -9.75 -6.42 -0.01
C SER A 118 -9.33 -7.55 -0.93
N LEU A 119 -10.04 -8.67 -0.82
CA LEU A 119 -9.83 -9.81 -1.71
C LEU A 119 -10.23 -9.48 -3.16
N GLY A 120 -11.22 -8.62 -3.36
CA GLY A 120 -11.65 -8.14 -4.68
C GLY A 120 -10.52 -7.41 -5.39
N MET A 121 -9.83 -6.49 -4.68
CA MET A 121 -8.68 -5.77 -5.20
C MET A 121 -7.52 -6.72 -5.53
N LEU A 122 -7.18 -7.65 -4.65
CA LEU A 122 -6.12 -8.64 -4.90
C LEU A 122 -6.41 -9.53 -6.12
N ARG A 123 -7.63 -9.99 -6.29
CA ARG A 123 -8.04 -10.76 -7.48
C ARG A 123 -7.92 -9.93 -8.76
N ARG A 124 -8.23 -8.63 -8.68
CA ARG A 124 -8.04 -7.71 -9.80
C ARG A 124 -6.56 -7.48 -10.07
N CYS A 125 -5.76 -7.23 -9.06
CA CYS A 125 -4.30 -7.11 -9.13
C CYS A 125 -3.69 -8.34 -9.82
N ARG A 126 -4.01 -9.55 -9.34
CA ARG A 126 -3.56 -10.81 -9.95
C ARG A 126 -3.90 -10.87 -11.44
N ARG A 127 -5.12 -10.51 -11.84
CA ARG A 127 -5.55 -10.53 -13.25
C ARG A 127 -4.74 -9.57 -14.11
N VAL A 128 -4.40 -8.38 -13.58
CA VAL A 128 -3.62 -7.35 -14.30
C VAL A 128 -2.16 -7.75 -14.46
N TRP A 129 -1.56 -8.36 -13.41
CA TRP A 129 -0.11 -8.52 -13.31
C TRP A 129 0.41 -9.93 -13.58
N ARG A 130 -0.40 -10.99 -13.51
CA ARG A 130 0.02 -12.42 -13.59
C ARG A 130 0.95 -12.80 -14.73
N ARG A 131 0.99 -12.02 -15.82
CA ARG A 131 1.83 -12.25 -17.00
C ARG A 131 2.92 -11.20 -17.20
N LYS A 132 3.04 -10.26 -16.27
CA LYS A 132 3.90 -9.08 -16.40
C LYS A 132 4.94 -8.97 -15.30
N LEU A 133 4.59 -9.41 -14.11
CA LEU A 133 5.43 -9.34 -12.92
C LEU A 133 5.30 -10.64 -12.13
N ASP A 134 6.42 -11.09 -11.57
CA ASP A 134 6.39 -12.05 -10.47
C ASP A 134 6.02 -11.31 -9.19
N LEU A 135 4.75 -11.41 -8.82
CA LEU A 135 4.15 -10.65 -7.72
C LEU A 135 3.43 -11.60 -6.79
N SER A 136 3.94 -11.74 -5.58
CA SER A 136 3.29 -12.45 -4.49
C SER A 136 2.18 -11.60 -3.90
N LEU A 137 0.96 -12.15 -3.77
CA LEU A 137 -0.19 -11.43 -3.22
C LEU A 137 -0.66 -12.06 -1.91
N VAL A 138 -0.86 -11.21 -0.89
CA VAL A 138 -1.23 -11.62 0.47
C VAL A 138 -2.48 -10.90 0.93
N HIS A 139 -3.49 -11.66 1.33
CA HIS A 139 -4.73 -11.15 1.91
C HIS A 139 -4.57 -11.07 3.43
N ALA A 140 -4.29 -9.86 3.94
CA ALA A 140 -4.04 -9.59 5.36
C ALA A 140 -4.34 -8.13 5.71
N SER A 141 -4.33 -7.80 7.01
CA SER A 141 -4.42 -6.43 7.50
C SER A 141 -3.04 -5.77 7.57
N ALA A 142 -2.98 -4.48 7.26
CA ALA A 142 -1.79 -3.66 7.50
C ALA A 142 -1.45 -3.51 8.99
N GLU A 143 -2.44 -3.66 9.86
CA GLU A 143 -2.33 -3.56 11.32
C GLU A 143 -1.80 -4.84 11.97
N ASP A 144 -1.72 -5.94 11.21
CA ASP A 144 -1.11 -7.22 11.61
C ASP A 144 -0.47 -7.88 10.39
N LEU A 145 0.71 -7.38 10.02
CA LEU A 145 1.44 -7.90 8.86
C LEU A 145 1.94 -9.33 9.15
N PRO A 146 1.66 -10.29 8.26
CA PRO A 146 2.00 -11.70 8.49
C PRO A 146 3.48 -12.01 8.30
N PHE A 147 4.36 -11.01 8.21
CA PHE A 147 5.76 -11.17 7.92
C PHE A 147 6.63 -11.09 9.18
N ALA A 148 7.76 -11.78 9.15
CA ALA A 148 8.81 -11.70 10.15
C ALA A 148 9.46 -10.30 10.14
N ASP A 149 10.11 -9.94 11.23
CA ASP A 149 10.86 -8.70 11.36
C ASP A 149 11.96 -8.63 10.29
N HIS A 150 12.30 -7.44 9.85
CA HIS A 150 13.42 -7.17 8.95
C HIS A 150 13.42 -7.97 7.64
N SER A 151 12.22 -8.15 7.03
CA SER A 151 12.03 -8.97 5.83
C SER A 151 12.21 -8.21 4.51
N PHE A 152 12.04 -6.88 4.50
CA PHE A 152 11.96 -6.09 3.27
C PHE A 152 12.98 -4.94 3.21
N ASP A 153 13.53 -4.71 2.01
CA ASP A 153 14.42 -3.60 1.69
C ASP A 153 13.68 -2.30 1.35
N ILE A 154 12.41 -2.41 0.93
CA ILE A 154 11.52 -1.31 0.61
C ILE A 154 10.15 -1.64 1.20
N VAL A 155 9.54 -0.70 1.93
CA VAL A 155 8.18 -0.81 2.44
C VAL A 155 7.42 0.47 2.07
N PHE A 156 6.29 0.35 1.39
CA PHE A 156 5.55 1.53 0.99
C PHE A 156 4.05 1.31 0.93
N HIS A 157 3.33 2.41 1.03
CA HIS A 157 1.88 2.51 0.96
C HIS A 157 1.48 3.71 0.09
N VAL A 158 0.47 3.54 -0.77
CA VAL A 158 -0.08 4.62 -1.60
C VAL A 158 -1.59 4.52 -1.62
N GLY A 159 -2.25 5.50 -1.00
CA GLY A 159 -3.71 5.66 -0.98
C GLY A 159 -4.42 4.76 0.04
N GLY A 160 -5.26 5.37 0.89
CA GLY A 160 -6.17 4.66 1.79
C GLY A 160 -5.71 4.48 3.23
N ILE A 161 -4.60 5.10 3.68
CA ILE A 161 -4.18 5.00 5.09
C ILE A 161 -5.20 5.61 6.05
N ASN A 162 -5.95 6.60 5.57
CA ASN A 162 -6.98 7.26 6.37
C ASN A 162 -8.14 6.32 6.75
N PHE A 163 -8.27 5.18 6.09
CA PHE A 163 -9.30 4.17 6.34
C PHE A 163 -8.85 3.06 7.29
N PHE A 164 -7.62 3.10 7.79
CA PHE A 164 -7.15 2.14 8.79
C PHE A 164 -7.77 2.45 10.15
N ASN A 165 -8.18 1.42 10.89
CA ASN A 165 -8.68 1.57 12.25
C ASN A 165 -7.58 2.07 13.21
N ASP A 166 -6.38 1.53 13.08
CA ASP A 166 -5.22 1.88 13.90
C ASP A 166 -4.00 2.19 13.00
N LYS A 167 -3.93 3.47 12.60
CA LYS A 167 -2.82 3.98 11.78
C LYS A 167 -1.47 3.81 12.46
N LYS A 168 -1.42 4.01 13.79
CA LYS A 168 -0.20 3.85 14.58
C LYS A 168 0.30 2.41 14.53
N ARG A 169 -0.60 1.45 14.72
CA ARG A 169 -0.27 0.02 14.64
C ARG A 169 0.21 -0.36 13.24
N ALA A 170 -0.45 0.12 12.19
CA ALA A 170 -0.02 -0.14 10.82
C ALA A 170 1.38 0.40 10.53
N LEU A 171 1.70 1.63 10.96
CA LEU A 171 3.05 2.18 10.79
C LEU A 171 4.10 1.44 11.63
N GLN A 172 3.74 0.97 12.82
CA GLN A 172 4.62 0.11 13.63
C GLN A 172 4.92 -1.22 12.93
N GLU A 173 3.91 -1.87 12.35
CA GLU A 173 4.07 -3.10 11.58
C GLU A 173 4.92 -2.88 10.32
N MET A 174 4.70 -1.78 9.57
CA MET A 174 5.53 -1.43 8.42
C MET A 174 6.99 -1.21 8.82
N ALA A 175 7.24 -0.53 9.97
CA ALA A 175 8.59 -0.35 10.49
C ALA A 175 9.22 -1.67 10.97
N ARG A 176 8.45 -2.55 11.61
CA ARG A 176 8.91 -3.85 12.10
C ARG A 176 9.41 -4.76 10.98
N VAL A 177 8.64 -4.83 9.87
CA VAL A 177 9.00 -5.71 8.74
C VAL A 177 10.08 -5.13 7.83
N ALA A 178 10.37 -3.85 7.96
CA ALA A 178 11.44 -3.18 7.24
C ALA A 178 12.81 -3.53 7.85
N ARG A 179 13.81 -3.75 7.01
CA ARG A 179 15.20 -3.94 7.45
C ARG A 179 15.76 -2.67 8.07
N SER A 180 16.88 -2.80 8.78
CA SER A 180 17.67 -1.66 9.27
C SER A 180 18.00 -0.69 8.12
N GLY A 181 17.91 0.62 8.37
CA GLY A 181 18.18 1.66 7.39
C GLY A 181 17.17 1.77 6.24
N THR A 182 16.06 1.00 6.28
CA THR A 182 15.06 0.98 5.20
C THR A 182 14.25 2.28 5.16
N LYS A 183 14.14 2.85 3.97
CA LYS A 183 13.23 3.96 3.70
C LYS A 183 11.79 3.45 3.57
N ILE A 184 10.90 3.98 4.39
CA ILE A 184 9.46 3.70 4.35
C ILE A 184 8.76 4.92 3.74
N MET A 185 7.81 4.70 2.86
CA MET A 185 7.03 5.77 2.23
C MET A 185 5.53 5.55 2.43
N ILE A 186 4.86 6.62 2.85
CA ILE A 186 3.40 6.72 2.93
C ILE A 186 2.98 7.89 2.06
N ALA A 187 2.08 7.64 1.12
CA ALA A 187 1.52 8.70 0.29
C ALA A 187 0.00 8.55 0.21
N ASP A 188 -0.71 9.65 0.35
CA ASP A 188 -2.17 9.65 0.27
C ASP A 188 -2.70 11.03 -0.15
N GLU A 189 -3.98 11.09 -0.42
CA GLU A 189 -4.70 12.31 -0.74
C GLU A 189 -4.71 13.29 0.45
N THR A 190 -4.62 14.59 0.15
CA THR A 190 -4.77 15.64 1.16
C THR A 190 -6.24 15.84 1.50
N ALA A 191 -6.53 16.35 2.71
CA ALA A 191 -7.88 16.66 3.17
C ALA A 191 -8.64 17.55 2.19
N ASP A 192 -7.99 18.62 1.72
CA ASP A 192 -8.57 19.58 0.78
C ASP A 192 -8.99 18.90 -0.53
N PHE A 193 -8.18 17.97 -1.02
CA PHE A 193 -8.48 17.25 -2.25
C PHE A 193 -9.63 16.26 -2.06
N VAL A 194 -9.68 15.57 -0.94
CA VAL A 194 -10.80 14.67 -0.59
C VAL A 194 -12.10 15.45 -0.45
N ASP A 195 -12.08 16.60 0.21
CA ASP A 195 -13.25 17.46 0.37
C ASP A 195 -13.76 17.97 -0.98
N GLU A 196 -12.85 18.35 -1.87
CA GLU A 196 -13.20 18.78 -3.22
C GLU A 196 -13.82 17.67 -4.09
N GLN A 197 -13.28 16.45 -3.98
CA GLN A 197 -13.62 15.32 -4.84
C GLN A 197 -14.81 14.51 -4.37
N TYR A 198 -14.83 14.15 -3.10
CA TYR A 198 -15.70 13.08 -2.59
C TYR A 198 -16.87 13.65 -1.77
N LYS A 199 -16.68 14.69 -0.97
CA LYS A 199 -17.75 15.30 -0.18
C LYS A 199 -18.75 16.07 -1.02
N LYS A 200 -18.38 16.53 -2.21
CA LYS A 200 -19.28 17.16 -3.20
C LYS A 200 -20.05 16.16 -4.06
N SER A 201 -19.70 14.88 -4.04
CA SER A 201 -20.36 13.84 -4.82
C SER A 201 -21.49 13.18 -4.01
N LEU A 202 -22.72 13.22 -4.53
CA LEU A 202 -23.90 12.59 -3.91
C LEU A 202 -23.75 11.07 -3.71
N PHE A 203 -22.88 10.41 -4.49
CA PHE A 203 -22.69 8.96 -4.43
C PHE A 203 -21.64 8.51 -3.40
N THR A 204 -20.69 9.38 -3.03
CA THR A 204 -19.57 9.02 -2.14
C THR A 204 -19.65 9.72 -0.79
N ARG A 205 -20.43 10.79 -0.68
CA ARG A 205 -20.51 11.64 0.51
C ARG A 205 -20.74 10.84 1.81
N SER A 206 -21.66 9.88 1.82
CA SER A 206 -21.98 9.08 3.01
C SER A 206 -20.84 8.20 3.53
N TYR A 207 -19.83 7.94 2.69
CA TYR A 207 -18.63 7.17 3.09
C TYR A 207 -17.52 8.04 3.66
N PHE A 208 -17.51 9.35 3.35
CA PHE A 208 -16.41 10.26 3.66
C PHE A 208 -16.79 11.39 4.64
N ASP A 209 -18.07 11.55 4.99
CA ASP A 209 -18.55 12.64 5.87
C ASP A 209 -17.92 12.62 7.27
N ASP A 210 -17.63 11.42 7.82
CA ASP A 210 -17.09 11.25 9.17
C ASP A 210 -15.56 11.04 9.21
N THR A 211 -14.89 10.97 8.05
CA THR A 211 -13.46 10.67 7.99
C THR A 211 -12.66 11.97 7.99
N GLN A 212 -11.84 12.18 9.03
CA GLN A 212 -10.89 13.28 9.07
C GLN A 212 -9.58 12.85 8.41
N PHE A 213 -9.21 13.55 7.33
CA PHE A 213 -7.94 13.36 6.63
C PHE A 213 -6.92 14.35 7.20
N ASP A 214 -6.27 13.99 8.31
CA ASP A 214 -5.27 14.86 8.95
C ASP A 214 -3.86 14.28 8.83
N LEU A 215 -3.03 14.92 8.01
CA LEU A 215 -1.62 14.57 7.88
C LEU A 215 -0.87 14.62 9.24
N LYS A 216 -1.29 15.48 10.17
CA LYS A 216 -0.68 15.57 11.51
C LYS A 216 -0.92 14.30 12.31
N GLU A 217 -2.09 13.68 12.17
CA GLU A 217 -2.40 12.38 12.78
C GLU A 217 -1.45 11.29 12.27
N ILE A 218 -1.24 11.24 10.95
CA ILE A 218 -0.32 10.28 10.34
C ILE A 218 1.12 10.53 10.80
N MET A 219 1.56 11.79 10.86
CA MET A 219 2.89 12.13 11.36
C MET A 219 3.06 11.75 12.84
N ALA A 220 2.04 11.96 13.67
CA ALA A 220 2.05 11.57 15.07
C ALA A 220 2.03 10.05 15.29
N ALA A 221 1.57 9.29 14.29
CA ALA A 221 1.55 7.83 14.30
C ALA A 221 2.90 7.20 13.94
N ILE A 222 3.89 7.98 13.46
CA ILE A 222 5.24 7.46 13.15
C ILE A 222 5.85 6.89 14.42
N PRO A 223 6.40 5.66 14.38
CA PRO A 223 7.04 5.07 15.56
C PRO A 223 8.22 5.92 16.07
N ALA A 224 8.39 5.95 17.38
CA ALA A 224 9.53 6.63 17.99
C ALA A 224 10.85 6.02 17.50
N GLY A 225 11.91 6.85 17.37
CA GLY A 225 13.22 6.43 16.93
C GLY A 225 13.42 6.34 15.41
N MET A 226 12.38 6.59 14.62
CA MET A 226 12.54 6.71 13.15
C MET A 226 13.38 7.93 12.80
N GLN A 227 14.20 7.79 11.73
CA GLN A 227 15.14 8.81 11.25
C GLN A 227 14.64 9.43 9.93
N ASP A 228 15.22 10.53 9.52
CA ASP A 228 15.00 11.18 8.22
C ASP A 228 13.52 11.42 7.89
N VAL A 229 12.72 11.80 8.91
CA VAL A 229 11.30 12.08 8.71
C VAL A 229 11.15 13.31 7.83
N ASN A 230 10.56 13.12 6.66
CA ASN A 230 10.35 14.19 5.68
C ASN A 230 8.94 14.10 5.10
N THR A 231 8.30 15.24 4.92
CA THR A 231 6.97 15.35 4.31
C THR A 231 6.98 16.43 3.24
N ARG A 232 6.39 16.12 2.10
CA ARG A 232 6.20 17.09 1.03
C ARG A 232 4.84 16.91 0.37
N LEU A 233 4.28 18.02 -0.07
CA LEU A 233 3.09 18.03 -0.90
C LEU A 233 3.49 17.88 -2.37
N ILE A 234 2.76 17.07 -3.10
CA ILE A 234 2.98 16.79 -4.52
C ILE A 234 1.67 16.97 -5.29
N TRP A 235 1.76 16.95 -6.61
CA TRP A 235 0.62 17.09 -7.51
C TRP A 235 -0.27 18.29 -7.17
N ASN A 236 0.34 19.49 -7.07
CA ASN A 236 -0.35 20.74 -6.71
C ASN A 236 -1.11 20.64 -5.37
N ASN A 237 -0.45 20.10 -4.35
CA ASN A 237 -0.96 19.91 -2.99
C ASN A 237 -2.15 18.95 -2.86
N ARG A 238 -2.43 18.13 -3.88
CA ARG A 238 -3.51 17.13 -3.84
C ARG A 238 -3.12 15.84 -3.16
N PHE A 239 -1.82 15.58 -3.09
CA PHE A 239 -1.25 14.40 -2.47
C PHE A 239 -0.09 14.79 -1.56
N TYR A 240 0.12 14.05 -0.49
CA TYR A 240 1.34 14.15 0.30
C TYR A 240 2.21 12.90 0.11
N CYS A 241 3.50 13.10 0.29
CA CYS A 241 4.48 12.02 0.35
C CYS A 241 5.26 12.18 1.65
N LEU A 242 5.01 11.29 2.62
CA LEU A 242 5.71 11.18 3.88
C LEU A 242 6.72 10.06 3.78
N THR A 243 7.96 10.32 4.11
CA THR A 243 9.01 9.31 4.19
C THR A 243 9.70 9.36 5.54
N PHE A 244 10.13 8.22 6.01
CA PHE A 244 10.99 8.07 7.19
C PHE A 244 11.85 6.82 7.04
N ARG A 245 12.85 6.66 7.89
CA ARG A 245 13.78 5.56 7.81
C ARG A 245 13.85 4.81 9.15
N THR A 246 13.91 3.48 9.08
CA THR A 246 14.24 2.68 10.25
C THR A 246 15.68 2.98 10.70
N PRO A 247 15.97 2.95 12.02
CA PRO A 247 17.31 3.18 12.50
C PRO A 247 18.28 2.13 11.95
N ASP A 248 19.54 2.55 11.75
CA ASP A 248 20.63 1.62 11.50
C ASP A 248 20.91 0.85 12.80
N VAL A 249 20.88 -0.48 12.73
CA VAL A 249 21.33 -1.32 13.85
C VAL A 249 22.83 -1.44 13.71
N CYS A 250 23.55 -0.91 14.70
CA CYS A 250 25.00 -1.06 14.82
C CYS A 250 25.38 -2.52 15.05
#